data_d7c380397f1e9d1cf84501f0cb2a9dd9
#
_entry.id   d7c380397f1e9d1cf84501f0cb2a9dd9
#
_cell.length_a   1.000
_cell.length_b   1.000
_cell.length_c   1.000
_cell.angle_alpha   90.00
_cell.angle_beta   90.00
_cell.angle_gamma   90.00
#
_symmetry.space_group_name_H-M   'P 1'
#
loop_
_entity.id
_entity.type
_entity.pdbx_description
1 polymer ?
#
loop_
_entity_poly.entity_id
_entity_poly.type
_entity_poly.pdbx_seq_one_letter_code
_entity_poly.pdbx_strand_id
1 'polypeptide(L)'
;MSSPLIYPGATVCEGVTFGAGCVVGTHVYVGKRCQLGESVRIQHGAFLCNDMVIGDRVFIGPLVVCTDDRWPKVNNPQYHAEPPMLEDDCNIGGGAILLPGVRIGHHATVGAGAVVTNDVAPYTVVVGCPAREMEREVV
;
A
#
# COMPACT_ATOMS: atom_id res chain seq x y z
N MET A 1 -22.31 9.78 -1.57
CA MET A 1 -21.06 9.00 -1.26
C MET A 1 -20.90 8.92 0.24
N SER A 2 -20.62 7.74 0.75
CA SER A 2 -20.32 7.60 2.16
C SER A 2 -18.92 8.11 2.46
N SER A 3 -18.77 8.85 3.55
CA SER A 3 -17.47 9.27 4.04
C SER A 3 -16.69 8.05 4.52
N PRO A 4 -15.36 8.08 4.46
CA PRO A 4 -14.55 7.01 5.02
C PRO A 4 -14.72 6.92 6.53
N LEU A 5 -14.62 5.71 7.07
CA LEU A 5 -14.54 5.50 8.50
C LEU A 5 -13.08 5.62 8.92
N ILE A 6 -12.76 6.67 9.67
CA ILE A 6 -11.39 6.96 10.09
C ILE A 6 -11.31 6.81 11.60
N TYR A 7 -10.46 5.90 12.06
CA TYR A 7 -10.27 5.59 13.46
C TYR A 7 -9.35 6.61 14.15
N PRO A 8 -9.42 6.72 15.49
CA PRO A 8 -8.62 7.70 16.22
C PRO A 8 -7.12 7.53 15.98
N GLY A 9 -6.42 8.65 15.93
CA GLY A 9 -4.96 8.68 15.76
C GLY A 9 -4.49 8.56 14.31
N ALA A 10 -5.39 8.31 13.38
CA ALA A 10 -5.02 8.30 11.96
C ALA A 10 -4.73 9.73 11.49
N THR A 11 -3.76 9.85 10.60
CA THR A 11 -3.44 11.11 9.92
C THR A 11 -3.74 10.94 8.45
N VAL A 12 -4.67 11.73 7.93
CA VAL A 12 -4.99 11.78 6.51
C VAL A 12 -4.56 13.15 6.00
N CYS A 13 -3.56 13.18 5.15
CA CYS A 13 -2.98 14.42 4.66
C CYS A 13 -3.88 15.11 3.64
N GLU A 14 -3.52 16.32 3.26
CA GLU A 14 -4.31 17.11 2.30
C GLU A 14 -4.35 16.46 0.92
N GLY A 15 -5.42 16.63 0.21
CA GLY A 15 -5.56 16.18 -1.16
C GLY A 15 -5.86 14.69 -1.32
N VAL A 16 -6.05 13.96 -0.22
CA VAL A 16 -6.45 12.54 -0.28
C VAL A 16 -7.90 12.41 -0.72
N THR A 17 -8.16 11.51 -1.66
CA THR A 17 -9.52 11.20 -2.11
C THR A 17 -9.86 9.75 -1.80
N PHE A 18 -11.10 9.52 -1.42
CA PHE A 18 -11.60 8.18 -1.07
C PHE A 18 -12.83 7.84 -1.92
N GLY A 19 -12.85 6.64 -2.45
CA GLY A 19 -14.09 6.04 -2.91
C GLY A 19 -14.99 5.66 -1.73
N ALA A 20 -16.19 5.19 -2.01
CA ALA A 20 -17.15 4.80 -0.98
C ALA A 20 -16.66 3.61 -0.15
N GLY A 21 -16.98 3.58 1.12
CA GLY A 21 -16.80 2.40 1.96
C GLY A 21 -15.37 2.15 2.46
N CYS A 22 -14.49 3.14 2.39
CA CYS A 22 -13.13 2.97 2.89
C CYS A 22 -13.06 2.98 4.41
N VAL A 23 -12.11 2.23 4.96
CA VAL A 23 -11.82 2.19 6.40
C VAL A 23 -10.34 2.46 6.62
N VAL A 24 -10.04 3.44 7.47
CA VAL A 24 -8.68 3.82 7.84
C VAL A 24 -8.47 3.54 9.31
N GLY A 25 -7.60 2.60 9.63
CA GLY A 25 -7.35 2.13 11.00
C GLY A 25 -6.59 3.13 11.85
N THR A 26 -6.49 2.82 13.14
CA THR A 26 -5.81 3.64 14.14
C THR A 26 -4.34 3.85 13.77
N HIS A 27 -3.87 5.07 13.90
CA HIS A 27 -2.47 5.46 13.65
C HIS A 27 -1.96 5.19 12.24
N VAL A 28 -2.86 5.00 11.28
CA VAL A 28 -2.49 4.96 9.87
C VAL A 28 -2.09 6.36 9.42
N TYR A 29 -1.06 6.43 8.61
CA TYR A 29 -0.66 7.67 7.95
C TYR A 29 -0.96 7.54 6.45
N VAL A 30 -1.83 8.39 5.93
CA VAL A 30 -2.10 8.46 4.50
C VAL A 30 -1.48 9.73 3.95
N GLY A 31 -0.47 9.57 3.13
CA GLY A 31 0.29 10.68 2.58
C GLY A 31 -0.54 11.59 1.67
N LYS A 32 0.02 12.75 1.39
CA LYS A 32 -0.67 13.78 0.58
C LYS A 32 -1.06 13.23 -0.78
N ARG A 33 -2.22 13.61 -1.25
CA ARG A 33 -2.70 13.37 -2.61
C ARG A 33 -2.84 11.89 -2.98
N CYS A 34 -2.88 10.98 -2.01
CA CYS A 34 -3.22 9.59 -2.29
C CYS A 34 -4.65 9.50 -2.82
N GLN A 35 -4.84 8.63 -3.80
CA GLN A 35 -6.16 8.38 -4.40
C GLN A 35 -6.55 6.95 -4.12
N LEU A 36 -7.58 6.75 -3.32
CA LEU A 36 -8.08 5.42 -2.96
C LEU A 36 -9.41 5.15 -3.66
N GLY A 37 -9.54 3.97 -4.21
CA GLY A 37 -10.79 3.51 -4.78
C GLY A 37 -11.84 3.18 -3.71
N GLU A 38 -12.83 2.39 -4.09
CA GLU A 38 -13.91 1.97 -3.21
C GLU A 38 -13.47 0.83 -2.30
N SER A 39 -14.01 0.79 -1.10
CA SER A 39 -13.87 -0.35 -0.16
C SER A 39 -12.42 -0.71 0.17
N VAL A 40 -11.53 0.26 0.17
CA VAL A 40 -10.15 0.07 0.61
C VAL A 40 -10.12 -0.02 2.13
N ARG A 41 -9.38 -1.00 2.64
CA ARG A 41 -9.24 -1.19 4.08
C ARG A 41 -7.77 -1.11 4.46
N ILE A 42 -7.42 -0.15 5.31
CA ILE A 42 -6.07 0.08 5.78
C ILE A 42 -6.04 -0.21 7.27
N GLN A 43 -5.23 -1.17 7.67
CA GLN A 43 -5.14 -1.61 9.06
C GLN A 43 -4.17 -0.76 9.85
N HIS A 44 -4.18 -0.90 11.17
CA HIS A 44 -3.45 -0.06 12.12
C HIS A 44 -2.00 0.18 11.75
N GLY A 45 -1.53 1.41 11.88
CA GLY A 45 -0.13 1.78 11.82
C GLY A 45 0.51 1.70 10.44
N ALA A 46 -0.24 1.39 9.40
CA ALA A 46 0.31 1.39 8.04
C ALA A 46 0.75 2.79 7.64
N PHE A 47 1.82 2.87 6.88
CA PHE A 47 2.37 4.11 6.35
C PHE A 47 2.26 4.12 4.83
N LEU A 48 1.48 5.06 4.30
CA LEU A 48 1.33 5.25 2.86
C LEU A 48 2.01 6.56 2.48
N CYS A 49 3.02 6.48 1.62
CA CYS A 49 3.71 7.67 1.13
C CYS A 49 2.79 8.53 0.26
N ASN A 50 3.25 9.73 -0.09
CA ASN A 50 2.47 10.65 -0.90
C ASN A 50 2.19 10.10 -2.30
N ASP A 51 1.11 10.56 -2.91
CA ASP A 51 0.81 10.34 -4.33
C ASP A 51 0.56 8.90 -4.75
N MET A 52 0.23 8.02 -3.81
CA MET A 52 -0.12 6.65 -4.17
C MET A 52 -1.47 6.58 -4.86
N VAL A 53 -1.57 5.70 -5.86
CA VAL A 53 -2.83 5.33 -6.49
C VAL A 53 -3.17 3.93 -6.05
N ILE A 54 -4.30 3.80 -5.39
CA ILE A 54 -4.78 2.54 -4.80
C ILE A 54 -6.14 2.24 -5.40
N GLY A 55 -6.28 1.07 -5.99
CA GLY A 55 -7.51 0.64 -6.65
C GLY A 55 -8.64 0.33 -5.67
N ASP A 56 -9.64 -0.38 -6.16
CA ASP A 56 -10.81 -0.77 -5.39
C ASP A 56 -10.54 -2.06 -4.61
N ARG A 57 -11.15 -2.19 -3.43
CA ARG A 57 -11.13 -3.41 -2.63
C ARG A 57 -9.72 -3.90 -2.28
N VAL A 58 -8.81 -2.95 -2.08
CA VAL A 58 -7.44 -3.25 -1.69
C VAL A 58 -7.37 -3.41 -0.16
N PHE A 59 -6.75 -4.48 0.28
CA PHE A 59 -6.48 -4.70 1.71
C PHE A 59 -5.02 -4.37 1.99
N ILE A 60 -4.78 -3.47 2.95
CA ILE A 60 -3.44 -3.10 3.40
C ILE A 60 -3.34 -3.47 4.88
N GLY A 61 -2.52 -4.47 5.18
CA GLY A 61 -2.38 -5.03 6.52
C GLY A 61 -1.72 -4.07 7.51
N PRO A 62 -1.74 -4.42 8.80
CA PRO A 62 -1.15 -3.57 9.83
C PRO A 62 0.35 -3.41 9.61
N LEU A 63 0.86 -2.23 9.90
CA LEU A 63 2.28 -1.91 9.85
C LEU A 63 2.93 -2.10 8.47
N VAL A 64 2.15 -2.11 7.41
CA VAL A 64 2.68 -2.07 6.05
C VAL A 64 3.35 -0.73 5.83
N VAL A 65 4.50 -0.73 5.17
CA VAL A 65 5.25 0.49 4.86
C VAL A 65 5.42 0.62 3.36
N CYS A 66 4.91 1.72 2.80
CA CYS A 66 5.07 2.04 1.37
C CYS A 66 6.04 3.21 1.25
N THR A 67 7.15 3.00 0.57
CA THR A 67 8.23 3.97 0.45
C THR A 67 8.32 4.55 -0.95
N ASP A 68 8.79 5.78 -1.07
CA ASP A 68 8.88 6.47 -2.36
C ASP A 68 10.28 7.00 -2.71
N ASP A 69 11.23 6.86 -1.80
CA ASP A 69 12.58 7.39 -1.99
C ASP A 69 13.55 6.24 -2.23
N ARG A 70 13.93 6.06 -3.48
CA ARG A 70 14.79 4.95 -3.90
C ARG A 70 16.22 5.07 -3.34
N TRP A 71 16.70 6.29 -3.20
CA TRP A 71 18.06 6.58 -2.73
C TRP A 71 18.00 7.55 -1.56
N PRO A 72 17.50 7.08 -0.39
CA PRO A 72 17.22 7.97 0.73
C PRO A 72 18.49 8.60 1.27
N LYS A 73 18.45 9.92 1.35
CA LYS A 73 19.56 10.71 1.85
C LYS A 73 19.06 12.12 2.18
N VAL A 74 19.58 12.68 3.26
CA VAL A 74 19.25 14.04 3.66
C VAL A 74 19.76 15.02 2.60
N ASN A 75 18.94 16.01 2.27
CA ASN A 75 19.27 17.07 1.32
C ASN A 75 19.69 16.54 -0.05
N ASN A 76 18.97 15.56 -0.56
CA ASN A 76 19.23 15.00 -1.86
C ASN A 76 18.57 15.86 -2.96
N PRO A 77 19.35 16.63 -3.75
CA PRO A 77 18.76 17.47 -4.79
C PRO A 77 18.19 16.68 -5.97
N GLN A 78 18.49 15.39 -6.03
CA GLN A 78 18.00 14.51 -7.09
C GLN A 78 16.80 13.67 -6.66
N TYR A 79 16.28 13.93 -5.46
CA TYR A 79 15.10 13.21 -4.99
C TYR A 79 13.92 13.47 -5.93
N HIS A 80 13.24 12.40 -6.29
CA HIS A 80 11.91 12.44 -6.87
C HIS A 80 11.11 11.26 -6.35
N ALA A 81 9.84 11.49 -6.10
CA ALA A 81 8.99 10.47 -5.52
C ALA A 81 8.66 9.38 -6.53
N GLU A 82 8.77 8.13 -6.11
CA GLU A 82 8.37 6.96 -6.88
C GLU A 82 7.43 6.11 -6.03
N PRO A 83 6.16 6.53 -5.85
CA PRO A 83 5.26 5.78 -5.00
C PRO A 83 4.89 4.42 -5.60
N PRO A 84 4.68 3.41 -4.76
CA PRO A 84 4.08 2.16 -5.23
C PRO A 84 2.67 2.38 -5.76
N MET A 85 2.24 1.51 -6.66
CA MET A 85 0.87 1.50 -7.18
C MET A 85 0.21 0.17 -6.84
N LEU A 86 -1.00 0.22 -6.30
CA LEU A 86 -1.77 -0.96 -5.91
C LEU A 86 -3.01 -1.07 -6.79
N GLU A 87 -3.10 -2.14 -7.56
CA GLU A 87 -4.26 -2.39 -8.42
C GLU A 87 -5.42 -3.00 -7.64
N ASP A 88 -6.58 -3.09 -8.28
CA ASP A 88 -7.80 -3.59 -7.65
C ASP A 88 -7.62 -4.97 -7.02
N ASP A 89 -8.27 -5.18 -5.91
CA ASP A 89 -8.36 -6.49 -5.27
C ASP A 89 -7.03 -7.10 -4.80
N CYS A 90 -5.94 -6.33 -4.78
CA CYS A 90 -4.70 -6.86 -4.22
C CYS A 90 -4.72 -6.81 -2.69
N ASN A 91 -3.94 -7.69 -2.07
CA ASN A 91 -3.88 -7.83 -0.62
C ASN A 91 -2.45 -7.77 -0.14
N ILE A 92 -2.17 -6.87 0.78
CA ILE A 92 -0.83 -6.66 1.32
C ILE A 92 -0.81 -7.12 2.76
N GLY A 93 -0.08 -8.18 3.04
CA GLY A 93 0.02 -8.76 4.39
C GLY A 93 0.74 -7.85 5.38
N GLY A 94 0.44 -8.04 6.67
CA GLY A 94 0.98 -7.19 7.73
C GLY A 94 2.50 -7.12 7.74
N GLY A 95 3.03 -5.94 8.00
CA GLY A 95 4.47 -5.71 8.09
C GLY A 95 5.23 -5.77 6.77
N ALA A 96 4.56 -5.95 5.64
CA ALA A 96 5.23 -5.94 4.35
C ALA A 96 5.78 -4.54 4.04
N ILE A 97 6.87 -4.50 3.30
CA ILE A 97 7.51 -3.26 2.86
C ILE A 97 7.47 -3.24 1.34
N LEU A 98 6.89 -2.17 0.79
CA LEU A 98 6.86 -1.98 -0.65
C LEU A 98 7.91 -0.93 -1.02
N LEU A 99 8.88 -1.32 -1.83
CA LEU A 99 9.95 -0.42 -2.26
C LEU A 99 9.45 0.54 -3.34
N PRO A 100 10.18 1.64 -3.55
CA PRO A 100 9.75 2.68 -4.49
C PRO A 100 9.43 2.15 -5.88
N GLY A 101 8.33 2.60 -6.43
CA GLY A 101 7.95 2.36 -7.82
C GLY A 101 7.37 0.98 -8.13
N VAL A 102 7.25 0.09 -7.15
CA VAL A 102 6.69 -1.24 -7.43
C VAL A 102 5.21 -1.15 -7.74
N ARG A 103 4.76 -1.99 -8.65
CA ARG A 103 3.36 -2.14 -8.99
C ARG A 103 2.87 -3.49 -8.51
N ILE A 104 1.82 -3.49 -7.72
CA ILE A 104 1.18 -4.72 -7.26
C ILE A 104 -0.04 -4.97 -8.15
N GLY A 105 0.02 -6.04 -8.92
CA GLY A 105 -1.02 -6.38 -9.88
C GLY A 105 -2.33 -6.78 -9.22
N HIS A 106 -3.43 -6.64 -9.96
CA HIS A 106 -4.76 -6.94 -9.43
C HIS A 106 -4.85 -8.39 -8.96
N HIS A 107 -5.58 -8.61 -7.88
CA HIS A 107 -5.76 -9.91 -7.24
C HIS A 107 -4.46 -10.58 -6.74
N ALA A 108 -3.35 -9.85 -6.72
CA ALA A 108 -2.11 -10.38 -6.16
C ALA A 108 -2.15 -10.32 -4.63
N THR A 109 -1.35 -11.17 -4.01
CA THR A 109 -1.20 -11.20 -2.55
C THR A 109 0.29 -11.10 -2.20
N VAL A 110 0.58 -10.15 -1.32
CA VAL A 110 1.92 -10.00 -0.73
C VAL A 110 1.87 -10.59 0.67
N GLY A 111 2.72 -11.56 0.95
CA GLY A 111 2.75 -12.22 2.26
C GLY A 111 3.22 -11.30 3.37
N ALA A 112 2.81 -11.60 4.60
CA ALA A 112 3.22 -10.83 5.77
C ALA A 112 4.75 -10.78 5.87
N GLY A 113 5.28 -9.60 6.19
CA GLY A 113 6.71 -9.39 6.35
C GLY A 113 7.54 -9.42 5.07
N ALA A 114 6.92 -9.55 3.92
CA ALA A 114 7.65 -9.57 2.65
C ALA A 114 8.25 -8.21 2.33
N VAL A 115 9.39 -8.21 1.66
CA VAL A 115 10.00 -6.98 1.11
C VAL A 115 9.89 -7.03 -0.40
N VAL A 116 8.98 -6.25 -0.97
CA VAL A 116 8.71 -6.26 -2.40
C VAL A 116 9.67 -5.33 -3.11
N THR A 117 10.53 -5.90 -3.93
CA THR A 117 11.60 -5.18 -4.64
C THR A 117 11.30 -5.00 -6.14
N ASN A 118 10.35 -5.76 -6.67
CA ASN A 118 9.98 -5.73 -8.10
C ASN A 118 8.47 -5.78 -8.23
N ASP A 119 7.97 -5.45 -9.41
CA ASP A 119 6.54 -5.55 -9.71
C ASP A 119 6.02 -6.96 -9.45
N VAL A 120 4.79 -7.03 -9.00
CA VAL A 120 4.09 -8.29 -8.73
C VAL A 120 3.00 -8.49 -9.78
N ALA A 121 3.08 -9.59 -10.50
CA ALA A 121 2.11 -9.89 -11.55
C ALA A 121 0.71 -10.16 -10.95
N PRO A 122 -0.36 -9.85 -11.70
CA PRO A 122 -1.71 -10.16 -11.25
C PRO A 122 -1.88 -11.63 -10.88
N TYR A 123 -2.73 -11.89 -9.90
CA TYR A 123 -3.09 -13.24 -9.42
C TYR A 123 -1.93 -14.05 -8.83
N THR A 124 -0.78 -13.44 -8.56
CA THR A 124 0.34 -14.15 -7.97
C THR A 124 0.42 -13.91 -6.46
N VAL A 125 1.10 -14.80 -5.78
CA VAL A 125 1.44 -14.66 -4.36
C VAL A 125 2.95 -14.53 -4.26
N VAL A 126 3.42 -13.48 -3.58
CA VAL A 126 4.85 -13.30 -3.32
C VAL A 126 5.11 -13.28 -1.83
N VAL A 127 6.22 -13.85 -1.40
CA VAL A 127 6.62 -13.93 0.02
C VAL A 127 8.13 -13.73 0.16
N GLY A 128 8.54 -13.34 1.33
CA GLY A 128 9.95 -13.32 1.73
C GLY A 128 10.67 -12.01 1.45
N CYS A 129 11.98 -12.03 1.69
CA CYS A 129 12.88 -10.89 1.50
C CYS A 129 14.13 -11.36 0.77
N PRO A 130 14.33 -10.96 -0.50
CA PRO A 130 13.38 -10.25 -1.36
C PRO A 130 12.17 -11.11 -1.69
N ALA A 131 11.02 -10.48 -1.88
CA ALA A 131 9.79 -11.21 -2.17
C ALA A 131 9.89 -11.97 -3.49
N ARG A 132 9.48 -13.21 -3.48
CA ARG A 132 9.49 -14.10 -4.64
C ARG A 132 8.16 -14.80 -4.76
N GLU A 133 7.78 -15.08 -5.98
CA GLU A 133 6.55 -15.79 -6.25
C GLU A 133 6.58 -17.18 -5.61
N MET A 134 5.47 -17.53 -4.98
CA MET A 134 5.27 -18.88 -4.48
C MET A 134 4.03 -19.47 -5.14
N GLU A 135 4.02 -20.78 -5.25
CA GLU A 135 2.89 -21.50 -5.75
C GLU A 135 1.75 -21.41 -4.74
N ARG A 136 0.56 -20.99 -5.22
CA ARG A 136 -0.62 -20.91 -4.36
C ARG A 136 -1.16 -22.30 -4.13
N GLU A 137 -1.18 -22.73 -2.88
CA GLU A 137 -1.88 -23.96 -2.55
C GLU A 137 -3.36 -23.80 -2.78
N VAL A 138 -3.94 -24.79 -3.43
CA VAL A 138 -5.38 -24.87 -3.59
C VAL A 138 -5.94 -25.46 -2.30
N VAL A 139 -6.64 -24.65 -1.56
CA VAL A 139 -7.26 -25.10 -0.31
C VAL A 139 -8.70 -25.47 -0.58
#